data_57e1873a54289965cc3de1ab1db635c0
#
_entry.id   57e1873a54289965cc3de1ab1db635c0
#
_cell.length_a   1.000
_cell.length_b   1.000
_cell.length_c   1.000
_cell.angle_alpha   90.00
_cell.angle_beta   90.00
_cell.angle_gamma   90.00
#
_symmetry.space_group_name_H-M   'P 1'
#
loop_
_entity.id
_entity.type
_entity.pdbx_description
1 polymer ?
#
loop_
_entity_poly.entity_id
_entity_poly.type
_entity_poly.pdbx_seq_one_letter_code
_entity_poly.pdbx_strand_id
1 'polypeptide(L)'
;MAPYRATPPTPGFEFYGHPDWQLIGRDDTLIAKYDLTTAGFGHTTDKAIRGSNDGLPIEAFIHRWKTQRTETYTDSNGHTRTRTVTENHSEVVTAIMMPFSFPMLSVGGGWGGKKVRFESEEFNDRFTVRTDNPKFASDVIHPRTMEFLMAAQPPGFRIAGNGMRFSVDKHDTQLIGFCADFAHEFFGRVPSFVWKNLQITPPTFRQMPRD
;
A
#
# COMPACT_ATOMS: atom_id res chain seq x y z
N MET A 1 -3.40 -14.84 12.80
CA MET A 1 -3.39 -14.52 11.36
C MET A 1 -2.19 -15.19 10.70
N ALA A 2 -2.38 -16.00 9.66
CA ALA A 2 -1.24 -16.61 8.98
C ALA A 2 -0.40 -15.52 8.29
N PRO A 3 0.96 -15.62 8.26
CA PRO A 3 1.80 -14.68 7.54
C PRO A 3 1.44 -14.72 6.04
N TYR A 4 1.41 -13.55 5.41
CA TYR A 4 1.23 -13.47 3.97
C TYR A 4 2.37 -14.24 3.28
N ARG A 5 2.01 -15.28 2.53
CA ARG A 5 2.93 -16.00 1.63
C ARG A 5 2.58 -15.61 0.21
N ALA A 6 3.56 -15.14 -0.56
CA ALA A 6 3.38 -14.93 -1.99
C ALA A 6 2.91 -16.24 -2.63
N THR A 7 1.65 -16.28 -3.03
CA THR A 7 1.10 -17.41 -3.80
C THR A 7 1.65 -17.36 -5.22
N PRO A 8 1.91 -18.52 -5.86
CA PRO A 8 2.31 -18.53 -7.27
C PRO A 8 1.27 -17.82 -8.13
N PRO A 9 1.67 -17.17 -9.23
CA PRO A 9 0.77 -16.36 -10.05
C PRO A 9 -0.37 -17.23 -10.58
N THR A 10 -1.60 -16.86 -10.20
CA THR A 10 -2.79 -17.39 -10.86
C THR A 10 -2.82 -16.81 -12.28
N PRO A 11 -2.93 -17.61 -13.32
CA PRO A 11 -3.04 -17.14 -14.69
C PRO A 11 -4.32 -16.32 -14.86
N GLY A 12 -4.18 -15.03 -15.01
CA GLY A 12 -5.30 -14.11 -15.17
C GLY A 12 -5.88 -13.66 -13.82
N PHE A 13 -6.45 -12.45 -13.85
CA PHE A 13 -7.26 -11.95 -12.74
C PHE A 13 -8.63 -12.62 -12.85
N GLU A 14 -8.84 -13.66 -12.09
CA GLU A 14 -10.16 -14.27 -11.94
C GLU A 14 -10.85 -13.60 -10.74
N PHE A 15 -11.86 -12.80 -11.03
CA PHE A 15 -12.76 -12.25 -10.04
C PHE A 15 -13.65 -13.39 -9.52
N TYR A 16 -13.20 -14.09 -8.51
CA TYR A 16 -14.04 -15.07 -7.80
C TYR A 16 -14.93 -14.33 -6.81
N GLY A 17 -16.09 -13.91 -7.30
CA GLY A 17 -17.33 -13.70 -6.59
C GLY A 17 -17.27 -13.33 -5.10
N HIS A 18 -16.46 -12.36 -4.70
CA HIS A 18 -16.72 -11.72 -3.42
C HIS A 18 -18.00 -10.88 -3.63
N PRO A 19 -19.12 -11.18 -2.94
CA PRO A 19 -20.42 -10.60 -3.26
C PRO A 19 -20.45 -9.07 -3.18
N ASP A 20 -19.55 -8.49 -2.38
CA ASP A 20 -19.48 -7.04 -2.15
C ASP A 20 -18.44 -6.33 -3.03
N TRP A 21 -17.77 -7.06 -3.94
CA TRP A 21 -16.75 -6.49 -4.80
C TRP A 21 -17.21 -6.43 -6.25
N GLN A 22 -16.94 -5.31 -6.92
CA GLN A 22 -17.32 -5.08 -8.32
C GLN A 22 -16.09 -4.77 -9.16
N LEU A 23 -15.97 -5.46 -10.30
CA LEU A 23 -14.99 -5.11 -11.31
C LEU A 23 -15.49 -3.90 -12.10
N ILE A 24 -14.76 -2.79 -12.00
CA ILE A 24 -15.05 -1.53 -12.71
C ILE A 24 -14.32 -1.48 -14.06
N GLY A 25 -13.18 -2.17 -14.15
CA GLY A 25 -12.32 -2.13 -15.34
C GLY A 25 -11.37 -0.93 -15.31
N ARG A 26 -11.50 0.00 -16.27
CA ARG A 26 -10.70 1.23 -16.32
C ARG A 26 -11.43 2.38 -15.60
N ASP A 27 -10.73 3.05 -14.67
CA ASP A 27 -11.22 4.25 -14.01
C ASP A 27 -10.05 5.20 -13.71
N ASP A 28 -9.71 6.04 -14.68
CA ASP A 28 -8.56 6.95 -14.58
C ASP A 28 -8.77 8.08 -13.54
N THR A 29 -9.95 8.24 -12.94
CA THR A 29 -10.17 9.17 -11.82
C THR A 29 -9.39 8.78 -10.57
N LEU A 30 -9.06 7.50 -10.44
CA LEU A 30 -8.24 6.95 -9.35
C LEU A 30 -6.81 7.52 -9.38
N ILE A 31 -6.29 7.93 -10.54
CA ILE A 31 -4.96 8.52 -10.68
C ILE A 31 -4.87 9.81 -9.85
N ALA A 32 -5.82 10.70 -10.02
CA ALA A 32 -5.88 11.95 -9.25
C ALA A 32 -6.22 11.69 -7.78
N LYS A 33 -7.15 10.77 -7.51
CA LYS A 33 -7.56 10.40 -6.15
C LYS A 33 -6.39 9.94 -5.27
N TYR A 34 -5.44 9.21 -5.86
CA TYR A 34 -4.30 8.63 -5.15
C TYR A 34 -2.98 9.35 -5.41
N ASP A 35 -3.02 10.51 -6.07
CA ASP A 35 -1.83 11.33 -6.41
C ASP A 35 -0.72 10.51 -7.10
N LEU A 36 -1.09 9.83 -8.19
CA LEU A 36 -0.20 8.91 -8.92
C LEU A 36 0.52 9.56 -10.10
N THR A 37 0.48 10.88 -10.23
CA THR A 37 1.06 11.61 -11.37
C THR A 37 2.51 12.06 -11.15
N THR A 38 3.14 11.64 -10.07
CA THR A 38 4.46 12.14 -9.63
C THR A 38 5.63 11.76 -10.54
N ALA A 39 5.45 10.80 -11.44
CA ALA A 39 6.52 10.35 -12.33
C ALA A 39 5.98 10.02 -13.73
N GLY A 40 6.62 10.55 -14.77
CA GLY A 40 6.34 10.18 -16.16
C GLY A 40 5.09 10.79 -16.77
N PHE A 41 4.50 10.08 -17.74
CA PHE A 41 3.35 10.50 -18.53
C PHE A 41 2.49 9.31 -18.99
N GLY A 42 1.31 9.59 -19.55
CA GLY A 42 0.42 8.56 -20.10
C GLY A 42 -0.14 7.63 -19.03
N HIS A 43 -0.48 8.22 -17.87
CA HIS A 43 -1.04 7.49 -16.73
C HIS A 43 -2.42 6.92 -17.07
N THR A 44 -2.61 5.65 -16.78
CA THR A 44 -3.89 4.95 -16.97
C THR A 44 -4.09 3.94 -15.85
N THR A 45 -5.34 3.57 -15.61
CA THR A 45 -5.68 2.47 -14.71
C THR A 45 -6.26 1.29 -15.47
N ASP A 46 -6.19 0.11 -14.88
CA ASP A 46 -6.73 -1.12 -15.43
C ASP A 46 -7.20 -2.03 -14.29
N LYS A 47 -8.17 -2.91 -14.59
CA LYS A 47 -8.71 -3.91 -13.65
C LYS A 47 -9.14 -3.32 -12.31
N ALA A 48 -9.70 -2.11 -12.30
CA ALA A 48 -10.16 -1.50 -11.06
C ALA A 48 -11.31 -2.31 -10.44
N ILE A 49 -11.20 -2.52 -9.12
CA ILE A 49 -12.20 -3.15 -8.27
C ILE A 49 -12.62 -2.15 -7.21
N ARG A 50 -13.91 -2.15 -6.88
CA ARG A 50 -14.48 -1.49 -5.70
C ARG A 50 -15.30 -2.47 -4.90
N GLY A 51 -15.26 -2.31 -3.59
CA GLY A 51 -16.06 -3.10 -2.67
C GLY A 51 -15.86 -2.68 -1.24
N SER A 52 -16.22 -3.55 -0.33
CA SER A 52 -15.96 -3.38 1.09
C SER A 52 -15.53 -4.69 1.74
N ASN A 53 -14.86 -4.58 2.88
CA ASN A 53 -14.61 -5.68 3.79
C ASN A 53 -14.94 -5.23 5.22
N ASP A 54 -15.93 -5.87 5.83
CA ASP A 54 -16.41 -5.52 7.17
C ASP A 54 -16.69 -4.00 7.33
N GLY A 55 -17.29 -3.38 6.30
CA GLY A 55 -17.66 -1.97 6.28
C GLY A 55 -16.53 -0.99 5.89
N LEU A 56 -15.30 -1.46 5.68
CA LEU A 56 -14.22 -0.62 5.15
C LEU A 56 -14.22 -0.67 3.61
N PRO A 57 -14.37 0.47 2.92
CA PRO A 57 -14.30 0.51 1.47
C PRO A 57 -12.91 0.12 0.97
N ILE A 58 -12.89 -0.67 -0.10
CA ILE A 58 -11.68 -1.15 -0.78
C ILE A 58 -11.67 -0.64 -2.22
N GLU A 59 -10.51 -0.22 -2.67
CA GLU A 59 -10.21 -0.01 -4.09
C GLU A 59 -8.88 -0.69 -4.42
N ALA A 60 -8.88 -1.46 -5.51
CA ALA A 60 -7.67 -2.10 -6.01
C ALA A 60 -7.62 -1.98 -7.54
N PHE A 61 -6.46 -1.67 -8.09
CA PHE A 61 -6.29 -1.47 -9.53
C PHE A 61 -4.82 -1.58 -9.94
N ILE A 62 -4.58 -1.71 -11.24
CA ILE A 62 -3.25 -1.60 -11.83
C ILE A 62 -3.10 -0.18 -12.36
N HIS A 63 -2.11 0.55 -11.86
CA HIS A 63 -1.68 1.84 -12.41
C HIS A 63 -0.55 1.60 -13.41
N ARG A 64 -0.63 2.23 -14.58
CA ARG A 64 0.37 2.16 -15.66
C ARG A 64 0.80 3.56 -16.05
N TRP A 65 2.10 3.73 -16.33
CA TRP A 65 2.65 4.98 -16.84
C TRP A 65 3.90 4.72 -17.67
N LYS A 66 4.43 5.77 -18.27
CA LYS A 66 5.64 5.72 -19.09
C LYS A 66 6.63 6.77 -18.63
N THR A 67 7.91 6.45 -18.77
CA THR A 67 9.00 7.42 -18.65
C THR A 67 9.82 7.43 -19.93
N GLN A 68 10.59 8.51 -20.14
CA GLN A 68 11.52 8.62 -21.24
C GLN A 68 12.92 8.91 -20.69
N ARG A 69 13.90 8.24 -21.26
CA ARG A 69 15.31 8.54 -21.03
C ARG A 69 16.07 8.64 -22.34
N THR A 70 17.11 9.45 -22.36
CA THR A 70 18.02 9.54 -23.49
C THR A 70 19.17 8.58 -23.28
N GLU A 71 19.43 7.70 -24.24
CA GLU A 71 20.59 6.83 -24.28
C GLU A 71 21.57 7.32 -25.35
N THR A 72 22.84 7.31 -25.00
CA THR A 72 23.93 7.57 -25.94
C THR A 72 24.55 6.24 -26.33
N TYR A 73 24.75 6.03 -27.63
CA TYR A 73 25.38 4.83 -28.16
C TYR A 73 26.33 5.19 -29.30
N THR A 74 27.28 4.31 -29.56
CA THR A 74 28.20 4.44 -30.70
C THR A 74 27.69 3.58 -31.85
N ASP A 75 27.51 4.18 -33.04
CA ASP A 75 27.10 3.44 -34.22
C ASP A 75 28.28 2.62 -34.80
N SER A 76 27.98 1.79 -35.82
CA SER A 76 28.96 0.93 -36.49
C SER A 76 30.12 1.69 -37.17
N ASN A 77 29.98 3.01 -37.38
CA ASN A 77 30.98 3.87 -37.99
C ASN A 77 31.78 4.65 -36.93
N GLY A 78 31.59 4.35 -35.64
CA GLY A 78 32.33 5.02 -34.56
C GLY A 78 31.73 6.38 -34.13
N HIS A 79 30.57 6.80 -34.66
CA HIS A 79 29.94 8.05 -34.29
C HIS A 79 29.05 7.89 -33.06
N THR A 80 29.16 8.84 -32.14
CA THR A 80 28.26 8.94 -30.99
C THR A 80 26.91 9.49 -31.41
N ARG A 81 25.87 8.75 -31.08
CA ARG A 81 24.45 9.11 -31.35
C ARG A 81 23.64 9.02 -30.09
N THR A 82 22.51 9.72 -30.08
CA THR A 82 21.52 9.66 -29.00
C THR A 82 20.19 9.12 -29.52
N ARG A 83 19.50 8.34 -28.67
CA ARG A 83 18.12 7.92 -28.93
C ARG A 83 17.27 8.11 -27.70
N THR A 84 15.99 8.38 -27.90
CA THR A 84 15.02 8.39 -26.81
C THR A 84 14.45 6.99 -26.64
N VAL A 85 14.52 6.46 -25.42
CA VAL A 85 13.93 5.16 -25.05
C VAL A 85 12.74 5.44 -24.14
N THR A 86 11.59 4.84 -24.47
CA THR A 86 10.38 4.88 -23.64
C THR A 86 10.31 3.59 -22.82
N GLU A 87 10.19 3.73 -21.51
CA GLU A 87 10.01 2.62 -20.57
C GLU A 87 8.57 2.59 -20.08
N ASN A 88 7.97 1.40 -20.07
CA ASN A 88 6.62 1.19 -19.52
C ASN A 88 6.74 0.72 -18.07
N HIS A 89 5.95 1.32 -17.20
CA HIS A 89 5.90 0.99 -15.79
C HIS A 89 4.49 0.57 -15.40
N SER A 90 4.39 -0.25 -14.36
CA SER A 90 3.13 -0.59 -13.73
C SER A 90 3.33 -0.85 -12.25
N GLU A 91 2.34 -0.50 -11.45
CA GLU A 91 2.24 -0.87 -10.05
C GLU A 91 0.82 -1.36 -9.75
N VAL A 92 0.70 -2.24 -8.78
CA VAL A 92 -0.61 -2.62 -8.25
C VAL A 92 -0.88 -1.78 -7.01
N VAL A 93 -2.04 -1.13 -7.00
CA VAL A 93 -2.51 -0.33 -5.88
C VAL A 93 -3.64 -1.06 -5.21
N THR A 94 -3.51 -1.30 -3.91
CA THR A 94 -4.62 -1.73 -3.05
C THR A 94 -4.76 -0.71 -1.93
N ALA A 95 -5.93 -0.13 -1.80
CA ALA A 95 -6.23 0.92 -0.84
C ALA A 95 -7.47 0.58 -0.03
N ILE A 96 -7.36 0.76 1.29
CA ILE A 96 -8.45 0.61 2.25
C ILE A 96 -8.77 2.00 2.79
N MET A 97 -10.05 2.39 2.69
CA MET A 97 -10.49 3.70 3.13
C MET A 97 -11.03 3.63 4.56
N MET A 98 -10.56 4.54 5.39
CA MET A 98 -10.96 4.63 6.81
C MET A 98 -11.99 5.75 6.99
N PRO A 99 -12.90 5.64 7.97
CA PRO A 99 -13.82 6.70 8.33
C PRO A 99 -13.15 7.82 9.18
N PHE A 100 -11.82 7.84 9.23
CA PHE A 100 -11.02 8.80 9.99
C PHE A 100 -9.71 9.10 9.26
N SER A 101 -9.02 10.18 9.67
CA SER A 101 -7.70 10.55 9.10
C SER A 101 -6.59 10.38 10.11
N PHE A 102 -5.48 9.79 9.66
CA PHE A 102 -4.26 9.64 10.44
C PHE A 102 -3.12 10.47 9.85
N PRO A 103 -2.15 10.90 10.70
CA PRO A 103 -0.87 11.41 10.23
C PRO A 103 -0.16 10.40 9.33
N MET A 104 0.69 10.89 8.45
CA MET A 104 1.44 10.05 7.54
C MET A 104 2.33 9.07 8.31
N LEU A 105 2.19 7.78 7.98
CA LEU A 105 2.99 6.67 8.45
C LEU A 105 3.22 5.69 7.31
N SER A 106 4.47 5.36 7.03
CA SER A 106 4.86 4.36 6.03
C SER A 106 5.68 3.26 6.66
N VAL A 107 5.40 2.02 6.32
CA VAL A 107 6.10 0.82 6.82
C VAL A 107 6.49 -0.05 5.62
N GLY A 108 7.77 -0.40 5.51
CA GLY A 108 8.28 -1.29 4.46
C GLY A 108 8.37 -0.68 3.05
N GLY A 109 7.95 0.58 2.86
CA GLY A 109 7.95 1.26 1.57
C GLY A 109 8.85 2.51 1.54
N GLY A 110 9.17 2.98 0.33
CA GLY A 110 10.01 4.17 0.08
C GLY A 110 9.25 5.50 0.07
N TRP A 111 8.03 5.56 0.58
CA TRP A 111 7.15 6.72 0.49
C TRP A 111 7.45 7.79 1.53
N GLY A 112 8.08 8.87 1.17
CA GLY A 112 8.19 10.14 1.91
C GLY A 112 8.53 10.05 3.41
N GLY A 113 8.61 11.20 4.07
CA GLY A 113 8.83 11.29 5.50
C GLY A 113 10.25 10.97 5.97
N LYS A 114 10.52 11.22 7.25
CA LYS A 114 11.78 10.92 7.91
C LYS A 114 11.80 9.49 8.43
N LYS A 115 12.92 8.79 8.29
CA LYS A 115 13.10 7.45 8.86
C LYS A 115 13.11 7.53 10.38
N VAL A 116 12.37 6.63 11.02
CA VAL A 116 12.34 6.42 12.47
C VAL A 116 12.99 5.08 12.77
N ARG A 117 13.82 5.03 13.83
CA ARG A 117 14.36 3.79 14.39
C ARG A 117 13.69 3.51 15.73
N PHE A 118 13.48 2.25 15.99
CA PHE A 118 12.88 1.72 17.22
C PHE A 118 13.93 0.99 18.05
N GLU A 119 13.60 0.62 19.27
CA GLU A 119 14.52 -0.10 20.15
C GLU A 119 14.84 -1.53 19.69
N SER A 120 13.95 -2.17 18.93
CA SER A 120 14.17 -3.50 18.37
C SER A 120 14.98 -3.42 17.08
N GLU A 121 16.22 -3.88 17.12
CA GLU A 121 17.08 -3.96 15.93
C GLU A 121 16.50 -4.95 14.90
N GLU A 122 15.99 -6.12 15.33
CA GLU A 122 15.35 -7.08 14.44
C GLU A 122 14.19 -6.48 13.65
N PHE A 123 13.38 -5.64 14.31
CA PHE A 123 12.31 -4.89 13.64
C PHE A 123 12.86 -3.86 12.65
N ASN A 124 13.91 -3.11 13.04
CA ASN A 124 14.54 -2.11 12.17
C ASN A 124 15.22 -2.72 10.94
N ASP A 125 15.73 -3.94 11.04
CA ASP A 125 16.33 -4.68 9.94
C ASP A 125 15.26 -5.17 8.95
N ARG A 126 14.08 -5.52 9.47
CA ARG A 126 12.98 -6.03 8.65
C ARG A 126 12.12 -4.93 8.04
N PHE A 127 11.87 -3.85 8.79
CA PHE A 127 10.97 -2.77 8.38
C PHE A 127 11.63 -1.40 8.42
N THR A 128 11.49 -0.66 7.33
CA THR A 128 11.78 0.79 7.34
C THR A 128 10.47 1.53 7.64
N VAL A 129 10.45 2.25 8.75
CA VAL A 129 9.32 3.12 9.11
C VAL A 129 9.67 4.56 8.80
N ARG A 130 8.74 5.28 8.17
CA ARG A 130 8.87 6.70 7.83
C ARG A 130 7.62 7.47 8.22
N THR A 131 7.80 8.71 8.68
CA THR A 131 6.71 9.59 9.12
C THR A 131 7.15 11.05 9.13
N ASP A 132 6.20 11.96 9.14
CA ASP A 132 6.43 13.38 9.43
C ASP A 132 6.20 13.69 10.93
N ASN A 133 5.63 12.73 11.68
CA ASN A 133 5.38 12.83 13.12
C ASN A 133 5.99 11.64 13.87
N PRO A 134 7.28 11.74 14.32
CA PRO A 134 7.95 10.64 15.01
C PRO A 134 7.24 10.16 16.29
N LYS A 135 6.63 11.10 17.05
CA LYS A 135 5.88 10.73 18.25
C LYS A 135 4.68 9.85 17.91
N PHE A 136 3.90 10.24 16.90
CA PHE A 136 2.78 9.42 16.42
C PHE A 136 3.24 8.02 15.98
N ALA A 137 4.35 7.94 15.22
CA ALA A 137 4.88 6.64 14.80
C ALA A 137 5.24 5.76 16.00
N SER A 138 5.91 6.30 17.03
CA SER A 138 6.27 5.56 18.23
C SER A 138 5.04 5.15 19.06
N ASP A 139 4.02 6.00 19.09
CA ASP A 139 2.77 5.71 19.80
C ASP A 139 1.98 4.57 19.12
N VAL A 140 2.02 4.48 17.78
CA VAL A 140 1.31 3.45 17.00
C VAL A 140 2.14 2.17 16.84
N ILE A 141 3.45 2.30 16.55
CA ILE A 141 4.36 1.16 16.39
C ILE A 141 5.02 0.85 17.75
N HIS A 142 4.22 0.48 18.74
CA HIS A 142 4.67 0.02 20.05
C HIS A 142 5.05 -1.48 20.00
N PRO A 143 5.67 -2.08 21.02
CA PRO A 143 6.19 -3.45 20.98
C PRO A 143 5.20 -4.50 20.48
N ARG A 144 3.94 -4.48 20.92
CA ARG A 144 2.92 -5.44 20.45
C ARG A 144 2.57 -5.23 18.96
N THR A 145 2.63 -3.99 18.47
CA THR A 145 2.44 -3.73 17.02
C THR A 145 3.65 -4.21 16.23
N MET A 146 4.87 -4.05 16.75
CA MET A 146 6.08 -4.62 16.12
C MET A 146 5.98 -6.15 16.02
N GLU A 147 5.61 -6.84 17.12
CA GLU A 147 5.39 -8.30 17.12
C GLU A 147 4.34 -8.71 16.07
N PHE A 148 3.23 -7.98 15.99
CA PHE A 148 2.21 -8.23 14.98
C PHE A 148 2.74 -8.04 13.56
N LEU A 149 3.47 -6.95 13.28
CA LEU A 149 4.08 -6.71 11.96
C LEU A 149 5.09 -7.79 11.59
N MET A 150 5.92 -8.21 12.55
CA MET A 150 6.89 -9.31 12.37
C MET A 150 6.19 -10.64 12.04
N ALA A 151 5.08 -10.93 12.71
CA ALA A 151 4.31 -12.16 12.48
C ALA A 151 3.50 -12.12 11.18
N ALA A 152 2.82 -11.01 10.89
CA ALA A 152 1.95 -10.86 9.73
C ALA A 152 2.72 -10.67 8.42
N GLN A 153 3.92 -10.09 8.47
CA GLN A 153 4.77 -9.78 7.30
C GLN A 153 3.97 -9.13 6.15
N PRO A 154 3.29 -8.00 6.40
CA PRO A 154 2.48 -7.37 5.38
C PRO A 154 3.33 -6.87 4.21
N PRO A 155 2.73 -6.67 3.03
CA PRO A 155 3.30 -5.80 2.01
C PRO A 155 3.59 -4.42 2.59
N GLY A 156 4.58 -3.72 2.04
CA GLY A 156 4.82 -2.33 2.42
C GLY A 156 3.53 -1.51 2.32
N PHE A 157 3.25 -0.66 3.32
CA PHE A 157 2.05 0.16 3.32
C PHE A 157 2.30 1.59 3.77
N ARG A 158 1.42 2.48 3.34
CA ARG A 158 1.39 3.88 3.75
C ARG A 158 -0.02 4.24 4.21
N ILE A 159 -0.09 4.90 5.36
CA ILE A 159 -1.29 5.60 5.83
C ILE A 159 -1.07 7.09 5.56
N ALA A 160 -2.05 7.74 4.95
CA ALA A 160 -2.06 9.19 4.77
C ALA A 160 -3.51 9.67 4.67
N GLY A 161 -3.88 10.63 5.50
CA GLY A 161 -5.28 11.02 5.61
C GLY A 161 -6.15 9.83 5.99
N ASN A 162 -7.22 9.60 5.23
CA ASN A 162 -8.16 8.51 5.46
C ASN A 162 -7.88 7.24 4.61
N GLY A 163 -6.72 7.13 3.99
CA GLY A 163 -6.35 5.98 3.17
C GLY A 163 -5.19 5.19 3.74
N MET A 164 -5.30 3.85 3.69
CA MET A 164 -4.20 2.92 3.89
C MET A 164 -3.92 2.23 2.57
N ARG A 165 -2.79 2.56 1.95
CA ARG A 165 -2.39 2.05 0.63
C ARG A 165 -1.25 1.04 0.79
N PHE A 166 -1.35 -0.07 0.08
CA PHE A 166 -0.36 -1.14 0.05
C PHE A 166 0.43 -1.14 -1.26
N SER A 167 1.72 -1.44 -1.18
CA SER A 167 2.58 -1.76 -2.32
C SER A 167 2.59 -3.27 -2.50
N VAL A 168 1.87 -3.73 -3.50
CA VAL A 168 1.75 -5.15 -3.80
C VAL A 168 2.25 -5.45 -5.21
N ASP A 169 2.74 -6.66 -5.42
CA ASP A 169 3.30 -7.09 -6.70
C ASP A 169 2.24 -7.73 -7.62
N LYS A 170 1.10 -8.10 -7.06
CA LYS A 170 0.04 -8.81 -7.77
C LYS A 170 -1.33 -8.24 -7.48
N HIS A 171 -2.15 -8.22 -8.50
CA HIS A 171 -3.55 -7.84 -8.42
C HIS A 171 -4.39 -9.13 -8.30
N ASP A 172 -4.49 -9.66 -7.08
CA ASP A 172 -5.27 -10.86 -6.79
C ASP A 172 -6.18 -10.67 -5.57
N THR A 173 -7.31 -11.38 -5.57
CA THR A 173 -8.37 -11.20 -4.57
C THR A 173 -7.96 -11.66 -3.18
N GLN A 174 -7.11 -12.68 -3.06
CA GLN A 174 -6.63 -13.16 -1.76
C GLN A 174 -5.71 -12.13 -1.11
N LEU A 175 -4.82 -11.53 -1.91
CA LEU A 175 -3.94 -10.46 -1.43
C LEU A 175 -4.71 -9.20 -1.05
N ILE A 176 -5.73 -8.82 -1.85
CA ILE A 176 -6.61 -7.70 -1.54
C ILE A 176 -7.36 -7.96 -0.23
N GLY A 177 -7.92 -9.16 -0.06
CA GLY A 177 -8.57 -9.59 1.19
C GLY A 177 -7.62 -9.55 2.38
N PHE A 178 -6.40 -10.07 2.23
CA PHE A 178 -5.37 -10.00 3.26
C PHE A 178 -5.07 -8.56 3.67
N CYS A 179 -4.92 -7.63 2.71
CA CYS A 179 -4.68 -6.22 3.00
C CYS A 179 -5.83 -5.60 3.81
N ALA A 180 -7.07 -5.98 3.52
CA ALA A 180 -8.23 -5.50 4.25
C ALA A 180 -8.29 -6.04 5.68
N ASP A 181 -8.12 -7.34 5.87
CA ASP A 181 -8.04 -7.98 7.18
C ASP A 181 -6.89 -7.41 8.02
N PHE A 182 -5.72 -7.22 7.37
CA PHE A 182 -4.58 -6.59 8.01
C PHE A 182 -4.90 -5.15 8.49
N ALA A 183 -5.62 -4.36 7.70
CA ALA A 183 -6.02 -3.01 8.11
C ALA A 183 -6.89 -3.05 9.38
N HIS A 184 -7.89 -3.93 9.44
CA HIS A 184 -8.71 -4.13 10.64
C HIS A 184 -7.86 -4.47 11.86
N GLU A 185 -6.96 -5.42 11.72
CA GLU A 185 -6.08 -5.89 12.79
C GLU A 185 -5.08 -4.80 13.24
N PHE A 186 -4.50 -4.07 12.30
CA PHE A 186 -3.56 -2.99 12.58
C PHE A 186 -4.23 -1.87 13.38
N PHE A 187 -5.36 -1.34 12.89
CA PHE A 187 -6.07 -0.25 13.56
C PHE A 187 -6.70 -0.69 14.88
N GLY A 188 -7.11 -1.95 15.00
CA GLY A 188 -7.59 -2.52 16.27
C GLY A 188 -6.52 -2.58 17.36
N ARG A 189 -5.22 -2.48 17.01
CA ARG A 189 -4.10 -2.43 17.95
C ARG A 189 -3.65 -1.04 18.34
N VAL A 190 -4.16 -0.01 17.65
CA VAL A 190 -3.80 1.38 17.97
C VAL A 190 -4.29 1.71 19.38
N PRO A 191 -3.41 2.19 20.28
CA PRO A 191 -3.76 2.48 21.66
C PRO A 191 -4.85 3.54 21.80
N SER A 192 -5.70 3.39 22.80
CA SER A 192 -6.84 4.30 23.04
C SER A 192 -6.42 5.76 23.23
N PHE A 193 -5.24 6.01 23.79
CA PHE A 193 -4.75 7.38 23.96
C PHE A 193 -4.38 8.06 22.62
N VAL A 194 -3.96 7.27 21.61
CA VAL A 194 -3.68 7.79 20.25
C VAL A 194 -4.96 8.33 19.64
N TRP A 195 -6.05 7.54 19.72
CA TRP A 195 -7.37 7.97 19.26
C TRP A 195 -7.84 9.24 19.93
N LYS A 196 -7.66 9.32 21.27
CA LYS A 196 -7.98 10.51 22.07
C LYS A 196 -7.16 11.72 21.63
N ASN A 197 -5.84 11.56 21.43
CA ASN A 197 -4.96 12.65 21.03
C ASN A 197 -5.31 13.20 19.66
N LEU A 198 -5.82 12.35 18.76
CA LEU A 198 -6.27 12.75 17.43
C LEU A 198 -7.73 13.22 17.41
N GLN A 199 -8.43 13.20 18.54
CA GLN A 199 -9.85 13.55 18.67
C GLN A 199 -10.75 12.69 17.75
N ILE A 200 -10.39 11.43 17.58
CA ILE A 200 -11.11 10.47 16.74
C ILE A 200 -11.84 9.47 17.65
N THR A 201 -13.12 9.24 17.38
CA THR A 201 -13.84 8.08 17.94
C THR A 201 -13.48 6.87 17.12
N PRO A 202 -12.79 5.85 17.70
CA PRO A 202 -12.42 4.66 16.94
C PRO A 202 -13.68 3.90 16.51
N PRO A 203 -13.75 3.47 15.24
CA PRO A 203 -14.81 2.54 14.83
C PRO A 203 -14.60 1.17 15.47
N THR A 204 -15.64 0.34 15.45
CA THR A 204 -15.51 -1.05 15.88
C THR A 204 -14.73 -1.81 14.81
N PHE A 205 -13.48 -2.16 15.09
CA PHE A 205 -12.71 -3.06 14.25
C PHE A 205 -13.03 -4.52 14.60
N ARG A 206 -13.04 -5.37 13.58
CA ARG A 206 -13.14 -6.80 13.78
C ARG A 206 -11.97 -7.27 14.64
N GLN A 207 -12.26 -7.82 15.82
CA GLN A 207 -11.26 -8.55 16.57
C GLN A 207 -11.25 -9.99 16.04
N MET A 208 -10.15 -10.41 15.42
CA MET A 208 -9.96 -11.83 15.13
C MET A 208 -9.91 -12.60 16.44
N PRO A 209 -10.45 -13.83 16.50
CA PRO A 209 -10.29 -14.68 17.67
C PRO A 209 -8.80 -14.79 18.03
N ARG A 210 -8.47 -14.55 19.28
CA ARG A 210 -7.11 -14.82 19.78
C ARG A 210 -7.08 -16.30 20.08
N ASP A 211 -6.39 -17.07 19.24
CA ASP A 211 -6.02 -18.46 19.55
C ASP A 211 -5.02 -18.48 20.70
#